data_a50bb1f1e38e50a485a70e8b173c3b23
#
_entry.id   a50bb1f1e38e50a485a70e8b173c3b23
#
_cell.length_a   1.000
_cell.length_b   1.000
_cell.length_c   1.000
_cell.angle_alpha   90.00
_cell.angle_beta   90.00
_cell.angle_gamma   90.00
#
_symmetry.space_group_name_H-M   'P 1'
#
loop_
_entity.id
_entity.type
_entity.pdbx_description
1 polymer ?
#
loop_
_entity_poly.entity_id
_entity_poly.type
_entity_poly.pdbx_seq_one_letter_code
_entity_poly.pdbx_strand_id
1 'polypeptide(L)'
;MMRTQKNNRMVPVATAGVFLLLGSLASANEEETGVVRHFIDTNTERVPALTAFPNYPSIARRDRIEGEATVCFNIRANGRVSRPVVTDYSHRIFSKPALRAIKKSSFEPLGPNQILKTARTCRTYRFRLDPILADNNPDE
;
A
#
# COMPACT_ATOMS: atom_id res chain seq x y z
N MET A 1 -51.87 -21.87 -55.95
CA MET A 1 -51.10 -22.18 -57.19
C MET A 1 -49.67 -22.51 -56.89
N MET A 2 -49.29 -23.69 -57.33
CA MET A 2 -47.96 -24.31 -57.23
C MET A 2 -46.87 -23.49 -57.90
N ARG A 3 -45.64 -23.57 -57.40
CA ARG A 3 -44.38 -23.88 -58.12
C ARG A 3 -43.22 -23.62 -57.19
N THR A 4 -42.61 -24.61 -56.80
CA THR A 4 -41.52 -25.48 -57.37
C THR A 4 -40.16 -25.06 -56.93
N GLN A 5 -39.56 -25.99 -56.19
CA GLN A 5 -38.15 -26.09 -55.71
C GLN A 5 -37.12 -25.79 -56.78
N LYS A 6 -36.02 -25.25 -56.33
CA LYS A 6 -34.74 -25.60 -56.95
C LYS A 6 -33.60 -25.67 -55.87
N ASN A 7 -33.27 -26.90 -55.53
CA ASN A 7 -32.08 -27.27 -54.85
C ASN A 7 -30.85 -26.81 -55.65
N ASN A 8 -29.93 -26.13 -55.00
CA ASN A 8 -28.60 -26.07 -55.50
C ASN A 8 -27.64 -26.41 -54.34
N ARG A 9 -27.21 -27.68 -54.37
CA ARG A 9 -26.12 -28.16 -53.56
C ARG A 9 -24.83 -27.58 -54.13
N MET A 10 -24.17 -26.72 -53.36
CA MET A 10 -22.77 -26.38 -53.60
C MET A 10 -21.92 -26.88 -52.46
N VAL A 11 -20.95 -27.68 -52.82
CA VAL A 11 -19.95 -28.33 -51.97
C VAL A 11 -18.99 -27.30 -51.40
N PRO A 12 -18.68 -27.31 -50.09
CA PRO A 12 -17.64 -26.42 -49.58
C PRO A 12 -16.27 -26.99 -49.90
N VAL A 13 -15.47 -26.16 -50.54
CA VAL A 13 -14.02 -26.38 -50.72
C VAL A 13 -13.37 -26.08 -49.39
N ALA A 14 -12.71 -27.09 -48.83
CA ALA A 14 -11.91 -26.95 -47.63
C ALA A 14 -10.61 -26.19 -47.95
N THR A 15 -10.55 -24.92 -47.56
CA THR A 15 -9.28 -24.19 -47.51
C THR A 15 -8.72 -24.33 -46.12
N ALA A 16 -7.61 -25.07 -45.99
CA ALA A 16 -6.81 -25.15 -44.78
C ALA A 16 -6.18 -23.78 -44.48
N GLY A 17 -6.79 -23.02 -43.60
CA GLY A 17 -6.22 -21.80 -43.05
C GLY A 17 -5.24 -22.14 -41.94
N VAL A 18 -3.97 -21.89 -42.21
CA VAL A 18 -2.90 -21.94 -41.20
C VAL A 18 -3.18 -20.83 -40.20
N PHE A 19 -3.65 -21.20 -39.00
CA PHE A 19 -3.82 -20.26 -37.88
C PHE A 19 -2.44 -20.04 -37.27
N LEU A 20 -1.80 -18.91 -37.62
CA LEU A 20 -0.64 -18.39 -36.90
C LEU A 20 -1.14 -17.91 -35.54
N LEU A 21 -0.87 -18.70 -34.50
CA LEU A 21 -0.98 -18.29 -33.12
C LEU A 21 0.09 -17.24 -32.84
N LEU A 22 -0.26 -15.96 -33.02
CA LEU A 22 0.49 -14.86 -32.42
C LEU A 22 0.25 -14.93 -30.92
N GLY A 23 1.18 -15.57 -30.21
CA GLY A 23 1.24 -15.51 -28.76
C GLY A 23 1.45 -14.07 -28.33
N SER A 24 0.40 -13.44 -27.82
CA SER A 24 0.51 -12.21 -27.07
C SER A 24 1.33 -12.51 -25.82
N LEU A 25 2.57 -12.08 -25.80
CA LEU A 25 3.35 -11.96 -24.59
C LEU A 25 2.67 -10.85 -23.76
N ALA A 26 1.77 -11.26 -22.86
CA ALA A 26 1.31 -10.39 -21.81
C ALA A 26 2.53 -10.09 -20.92
N SER A 27 3.12 -8.91 -21.10
CA SER A 27 4.05 -8.36 -20.13
C SER A 27 3.28 -8.22 -18.83
N ALA A 28 3.52 -9.10 -17.88
CA ALA A 28 3.14 -8.88 -16.50
C ALA A 28 3.91 -7.64 -16.04
N ASN A 29 3.21 -6.51 -15.98
CA ASN A 29 3.70 -5.37 -15.24
C ASN A 29 3.71 -5.79 -13.78
N GLU A 30 4.87 -6.16 -13.25
CA GLU A 30 5.10 -6.27 -11.83
C GLU A 30 4.88 -4.86 -11.25
N GLU A 31 3.69 -4.61 -10.71
CA GLU A 31 3.43 -3.42 -9.92
C GLU A 31 4.31 -3.49 -8.67
N GLU A 32 5.41 -2.76 -8.69
CA GLU A 32 6.27 -2.55 -7.53
C GLU A 32 5.45 -1.85 -6.44
N THR A 33 4.98 -2.65 -5.48
CA THR A 33 4.17 -2.15 -4.37
C THR A 33 5.09 -1.54 -3.33
N GLY A 34 5.16 -0.21 -3.29
CA GLY A 34 5.85 0.49 -2.21
C GLY A 34 5.14 0.24 -0.87
N VAL A 35 5.83 -0.37 0.07
CA VAL A 35 5.29 -0.71 1.39
C VAL A 35 6.05 0.05 2.48
N VAL A 36 5.30 0.64 3.40
CA VAL A 36 5.85 1.25 4.62
C VAL A 36 5.65 0.25 5.75
N ARG A 37 6.67 -0.53 6.05
CA ARG A 37 6.62 -1.58 7.10
C ARG A 37 7.36 -1.21 8.39
N HIS A 38 8.20 -0.17 8.34
CA HIS A 38 9.04 0.20 9.46
C HIS A 38 8.68 1.58 10.01
N PHE A 39 8.52 1.63 11.33
CA PHE A 39 8.48 2.87 12.07
C PHE A 39 9.30 2.72 13.35
N ILE A 40 9.79 3.83 13.85
CA ILE A 40 10.49 3.92 15.13
C ILE A 40 9.76 4.95 15.97
N ASP A 41 9.32 4.54 17.17
CA ASP A 41 8.76 5.45 18.17
C ASP A 41 9.82 5.83 19.18
N THR A 42 9.89 7.10 19.50
CA THR A 42 10.79 7.64 20.53
C THR A 42 9.99 8.22 21.68
N ASN A 43 10.53 8.12 22.89
CA ASN A 43 9.99 8.73 24.11
C ASN A 43 8.57 8.27 24.49
N THR A 44 8.23 6.99 24.25
CA THR A 44 6.96 6.46 24.71
C THR A 44 7.09 5.13 25.41
N GLU A 45 6.37 4.96 26.50
CA GLU A 45 6.11 3.70 27.18
C GLU A 45 4.67 3.22 26.94
N ARG A 46 3.92 3.95 26.09
CA ARG A 46 2.51 3.65 25.79
C ARG A 46 2.43 2.53 24.78
N VAL A 47 1.55 1.56 25.08
CA VAL A 47 1.29 0.42 24.20
C VAL A 47 0.41 0.87 23.03
N PRO A 48 0.80 0.64 21.76
CA PRO A 48 -0.05 0.91 20.62
C PRO A 48 -1.27 -0.02 20.63
N ALA A 49 -2.48 0.55 20.55
CA ALA A 49 -3.72 -0.20 20.35
C ALA A 49 -4.01 -0.39 18.85
N LEU A 50 -3.74 0.65 18.04
CA LEU A 50 -3.85 0.62 16.59
C LEU A 50 -2.66 1.37 15.98
N THR A 51 -1.90 0.69 15.15
CA THR A 51 -0.84 1.29 14.35
C THR A 51 -1.27 1.38 12.90
N ALA A 52 -1.54 2.59 12.43
CA ALA A 52 -1.81 2.83 11.03
C ALA A 52 -0.52 3.16 10.28
N PHE A 53 -0.36 2.55 9.10
CA PHE A 53 0.75 2.83 8.20
C PHE A 53 0.34 3.84 7.13
N PRO A 54 1.26 4.71 6.69
CA PRO A 54 1.00 5.62 5.59
C PRO A 54 0.94 4.88 4.25
N ASN A 55 0.04 5.33 3.38
CA ASN A 55 0.06 4.89 1.99
C ASN A 55 1.27 5.50 1.28
N TYR A 56 1.95 4.70 0.48
CA TYR A 56 3.02 5.19 -0.37
C TYR A 56 2.44 6.10 -1.47
N PRO A 57 2.92 7.34 -1.63
CA PRO A 57 2.42 8.23 -2.67
C PRO A 57 2.68 7.67 -4.07
N SER A 58 1.68 7.67 -4.94
CA SER A 58 1.79 7.12 -6.29
C SER A 58 2.88 7.80 -7.13
N ILE A 59 3.03 9.11 -6.99
CA ILE A 59 4.10 9.87 -7.65
C ILE A 59 5.48 9.42 -7.16
N ALA A 60 5.65 9.26 -5.84
CA ALA A 60 6.92 8.80 -5.27
C ALA A 60 7.25 7.38 -5.73
N ARG A 61 6.26 6.51 -5.84
CA ARG A 61 6.43 5.15 -6.36
C ARG A 61 6.83 5.15 -7.83
N ARG A 62 6.11 5.93 -8.67
CA ARG A 62 6.43 6.08 -10.10
C ARG A 62 7.84 6.61 -10.33
N ASP A 63 8.23 7.64 -9.57
CA ASP A 63 9.51 8.33 -9.72
C ASP A 63 10.61 7.71 -8.86
N ARG A 64 10.33 6.54 -8.23
CA ARG A 64 11.25 5.76 -7.38
C ARG A 64 11.89 6.57 -6.25
N ILE A 65 11.12 7.48 -5.65
CA ILE A 65 11.57 8.33 -4.55
C ILE A 65 11.33 7.59 -3.23
N GLU A 66 12.39 7.26 -2.54
CA GLU A 66 12.38 6.72 -1.18
C GLU A 66 12.70 7.80 -0.14
N GLY A 67 12.42 7.51 1.12
CA GLY A 67 12.76 8.45 2.19
C GLY A 67 12.06 8.16 3.50
N GLU A 68 12.00 9.17 4.35
CA GLU A 68 11.37 9.08 5.66
C GLU A 68 10.65 10.38 6.03
N ALA A 69 9.73 10.27 7.00
CA ALA A 69 9.05 11.40 7.58
C ALA A 69 8.80 11.15 9.07
N THR A 70 9.10 12.15 9.88
CA THR A 70 8.92 12.12 11.34
C THR A 70 7.75 12.99 11.74
N VAL A 71 6.84 12.43 12.53
CA VAL A 71 5.69 13.12 13.10
C VAL A 71 5.77 13.04 14.61
N CYS A 72 5.77 14.19 15.28
CA CYS A 72 5.72 14.27 16.73
C CYS A 72 4.31 14.64 17.21
N PHE A 73 3.84 13.99 18.26
CA PHE A 73 2.47 14.10 18.76
C PHE A 73 2.41 13.86 20.27
N ASN A 74 1.28 14.17 20.86
CA ASN A 74 0.97 13.84 22.25
C ASN A 74 -0.05 12.70 22.29
N ILE A 75 0.00 11.88 23.35
CA ILE A 75 -0.96 10.80 23.58
C ILE A 75 -1.80 11.20 24.81
N ARG A 76 -3.10 11.30 24.63
CA ARG A 76 -4.04 11.61 25.71
C ARG A 76 -4.23 10.41 26.65
N ALA A 77 -4.80 10.64 27.84
CA ALA A 77 -5.12 9.57 28.79
C ALA A 77 -5.99 8.47 28.17
N ASN A 78 -6.92 8.83 27.31
CA ASN A 78 -7.79 7.87 26.59
C ASN A 78 -7.11 7.18 25.39
N GLY A 79 -5.80 7.33 25.19
CA GLY A 79 -5.03 6.70 24.13
C GLY A 79 -5.10 7.41 22.77
N ARG A 80 -5.88 8.48 22.62
CA ARG A 80 -5.97 9.21 21.36
C ARG A 80 -4.76 10.09 21.11
N VAL A 81 -4.30 10.10 19.86
CA VAL A 81 -3.28 11.04 19.39
C VAL A 81 -3.84 12.47 19.38
N SER A 82 -3.02 13.41 19.79
CA SER A 82 -3.35 14.83 19.76
C SER A 82 -2.15 15.67 19.31
N ARG A 83 -2.42 16.83 18.70
CA ARG A 83 -1.45 17.80 18.21
C ARG A 83 -0.32 17.17 17.35
N PRO A 84 -0.64 16.33 16.34
CA PRO A 84 0.38 15.77 15.48
C PRO A 84 0.96 16.84 14.56
N VAL A 85 2.28 16.91 14.50
CA VAL A 85 3.04 17.85 13.67
C VAL A 85 4.17 17.09 12.99
N VAL A 86 4.35 17.30 11.68
CA VAL A 86 5.53 16.82 10.97
C VAL A 86 6.71 17.69 11.36
N THR A 87 7.75 17.08 11.91
CA THR A 87 8.94 17.79 12.39
C THR A 87 10.12 17.63 11.44
N ASP A 88 10.16 16.53 10.70
CA ASP A 88 11.23 16.26 9.75
C ASP A 88 10.74 15.39 8.58
N TYR A 89 11.39 15.51 7.43
CA TYR A 89 11.15 14.67 6.24
C TYR A 89 12.31 14.76 5.25
N SER A 90 12.65 13.65 4.63
CA SER A 90 13.63 13.63 3.53
C SER A 90 13.05 14.21 2.24
N HIS A 91 11.73 14.02 2.02
CA HIS A 91 11.03 14.58 0.88
C HIS A 91 9.60 14.97 1.27
N ARG A 92 9.17 16.20 0.87
CA ARG A 92 7.86 16.78 1.25
C ARG A 92 6.66 15.89 0.90
N ILE A 93 6.78 15.05 -0.12
CA ILE A 93 5.72 14.15 -0.57
C ILE A 93 5.27 13.15 0.51
N PHE A 94 6.16 12.82 1.48
CA PHE A 94 5.89 11.88 2.57
C PHE A 94 5.21 12.51 3.78
N SER A 95 5.22 13.83 3.91
CA SER A 95 4.68 14.56 5.08
C SER A 95 3.19 14.31 5.29
N LYS A 96 2.37 14.47 4.25
CA LYS A 96 0.91 14.29 4.34
C LYS A 96 0.50 12.84 4.64
N PRO A 97 1.06 11.81 3.97
CA PRO A 97 0.79 10.41 4.30
C PRO A 97 1.14 10.06 5.76
N ALA A 98 2.34 10.43 6.22
CA ALA A 98 2.78 10.20 7.59
C ALA A 98 1.84 10.84 8.62
N LEU A 99 1.47 12.11 8.41
CA LEU A 99 0.54 12.82 9.29
C LEU A 99 -0.84 12.15 9.34
N ARG A 100 -1.36 11.67 8.20
CA ARG A 100 -2.64 10.94 8.15
C ARG A 100 -2.58 9.62 8.88
N ALA A 101 -1.47 8.88 8.77
CA ALA A 101 -1.26 7.62 9.48
C ALA A 101 -1.26 7.83 10.99
N ILE A 102 -0.53 8.82 11.50
CA ILE A 102 -0.52 9.14 12.93
C ILE A 102 -1.92 9.51 13.44
N LYS A 103 -2.70 10.30 12.69
CA LYS A 103 -4.07 10.66 13.09
C LYS A 103 -5.02 9.45 13.18
N LYS A 104 -4.73 8.37 12.47
CA LYS A 104 -5.49 7.11 12.52
C LYS A 104 -4.96 6.14 13.55
N SER A 105 -3.78 6.36 14.10
CA SER A 105 -3.17 5.52 15.13
C SER A 105 -3.75 5.84 16.51
N SER A 106 -3.76 4.86 17.39
CA SER A 106 -4.18 5.02 18.79
C SER A 106 -3.32 4.15 19.71
N PHE A 107 -3.38 4.44 20.98
CA PHE A 107 -2.68 3.76 22.06
C PHE A 107 -3.70 3.26 23.07
N GLU A 108 -3.30 2.34 23.93
CA GLU A 108 -4.14 1.89 25.04
C GLU A 108 -4.40 3.05 26.00
N PRO A 109 -5.63 3.16 26.54
CA PRO A 109 -5.93 4.11 27.60
C PRO A 109 -5.03 3.90 28.82
N LEU A 110 -4.77 4.96 29.57
CA LEU A 110 -4.06 4.83 30.85
C LEU A 110 -4.92 4.05 31.84
N GLY A 111 -4.27 3.14 32.56
CA GLY A 111 -4.88 2.49 33.71
C GLY A 111 -5.01 3.44 34.91
N PRO A 112 -5.77 3.01 35.95
CA PRO A 112 -6.14 3.88 37.11
C PRO A 112 -4.92 4.38 37.90
N ASN A 113 -3.77 3.71 37.83
CA ASN A 113 -2.56 4.07 38.59
C ASN A 113 -1.43 4.57 37.70
N GLN A 114 -1.72 4.88 36.42
CA GLN A 114 -0.74 5.38 35.48
C GLN A 114 -0.81 6.90 35.36
N ILE A 115 0.34 7.55 35.34
CA ILE A 115 0.45 9.01 35.21
C ILE A 115 0.65 9.39 33.75
N LEU A 116 -0.08 10.40 33.29
CA LEU A 116 0.08 10.95 31.95
C LEU A 116 1.43 11.68 31.87
N LYS A 117 2.36 11.12 31.12
CA LYS A 117 3.62 11.82 30.78
C LYS A 117 3.32 12.84 29.67
N THR A 118 3.79 14.07 29.87
CA THR A 118 3.59 15.20 28.94
C THR A 118 4.62 15.23 27.80
N ALA A 119 5.61 14.34 27.83
CA ALA A 119 6.61 14.26 26.78
C ALA A 119 5.99 13.92 25.41
N ARG A 120 6.45 14.60 24.37
CA ARG A 120 6.03 14.30 23.01
C ARG A 120 6.65 12.99 22.53
N THR A 121 5.84 12.17 21.92
CA THR A 121 6.26 10.98 21.20
C THR A 121 6.47 11.35 19.74
N CYS A 122 7.57 10.88 19.14
CA CYS A 122 7.83 11.07 17.72
C CYS A 122 7.90 9.70 17.04
N ARG A 123 7.23 9.59 15.90
CA ARG A 123 7.25 8.39 15.05
C ARG A 123 7.85 8.73 13.70
N THR A 124 8.88 7.97 13.30
CA THR A 124 9.50 8.06 11.99
C THR A 124 9.03 6.90 11.12
N TYR A 125 8.40 7.20 9.99
CA TYR A 125 8.04 6.23 8.96
C TYR A 125 9.10 6.21 7.87
N ARG A 126 9.51 5.01 7.47
CA ARG A 126 10.44 4.80 6.35
C ARG A 126 9.67 4.31 5.13
N PHE A 127 9.79 5.03 4.03
CA PHE A 127 9.20 4.72 2.73
C PHE A 127 10.27 4.05 1.87
N ARG A 128 10.09 2.76 1.58
CA ARG A 128 11.00 1.95 0.77
C ARG A 128 10.25 1.30 -0.38
N LEU A 129 10.94 1.13 -1.49
CA LEU A 129 10.47 0.41 -2.67
C LEU A 129 11.12 -0.98 -2.68
N ASP A 130 11.00 -1.71 -1.59
CA ASP A 130 11.51 -3.07 -1.55
C ASP A 130 10.70 -3.94 -2.52
N PRO A 131 11.37 -4.73 -3.38
CA PRO A 131 10.67 -5.78 -4.10
C PRO A 131 9.98 -6.67 -3.06
N ILE A 132 8.72 -7.02 -3.30
CA ILE A 132 8.07 -8.06 -2.51
C ILE A 132 8.81 -9.35 -2.84
N LEU A 133 9.80 -9.68 -2.02
CA LEU A 133 10.26 -11.05 -1.97
C LEU A 133 9.05 -11.82 -1.47
N ALA A 134 8.35 -12.49 -2.39
CA ALA A 134 7.41 -13.51 -1.99
C ALA A 134 8.21 -14.43 -1.07
N ASP A 135 7.80 -14.50 0.20
CA ASP A 135 8.27 -15.51 1.12
C ASP A 135 7.83 -16.85 0.55
N ASN A 136 8.62 -17.33 -0.41
CA ASN A 136 8.63 -18.73 -0.78
C ASN A 136 9.36 -19.46 0.34
N ASN A 137 8.74 -19.58 1.48
CA ASN A 137 9.08 -20.61 2.45
C ASN A 137 8.15 -21.81 2.20
N PRO A 138 8.56 -22.80 1.41
CA PRO A 138 7.77 -24.01 1.23
C PRO A 138 8.20 -25.08 2.22
N ASP A 139 8.48 -24.73 3.48
CA ASP A 139 8.79 -25.74 4.49
C ASP A 139 8.49 -25.19 5.88
N GLU A 140 7.28 -25.50 6.34
CA GLU A 140 6.99 -26.13 7.64
C GLU A 140 5.56 -26.60 7.70
#